data_198a15a89966ca00e7a4982858ae7e14
#
_entry.id   198a15a89966ca00e7a4982858ae7e14
#
_cell.length_a   1.000
_cell.length_b   1.000
_cell.length_c   1.000
_cell.angle_alpha   90.00
_cell.angle_beta   90.00
_cell.angle_gamma   90.00
#
_symmetry.space_group_name_H-M   'P 1'
#
loop_
_entity.id
_entity.type
_entity.pdbx_description
1 polymer ?
#
loop_
_entity_poly.entity_id
_entity_poly.type
_entity_poly.pdbx_seq_one_letter_code
_entity_poly.pdbx_strand_id
1 'polypeptide(L)'
;MGQDFAIYNLDKHHVITPGRFNDGARLREFGSSSCGVMLALATLLADGNEYGGIRSRHEIIGTWAGDRIAIIGDYADISRYSEDLASFTDISEHILQALCEDATLRTRLLRDREVEPPHPQALKSF
;
A
#
# COMPACT_ATOMS: atom_id res chain seq x y z
N MET A 1 -23.78 2.22 -6.37
CA MET A 1 -22.66 1.42 -6.13
C MET A 1 -21.46 2.23 -6.00
N GLY A 2 -20.61 1.85 -5.17
CA GLY A 2 -19.38 2.57 -4.96
C GLY A 2 -18.35 2.28 -6.03
N GLN A 3 -17.34 3.06 -6.04
CA GLN A 3 -16.25 3.00 -6.98
C GLN A 3 -15.03 2.38 -6.26
N ASP A 4 -14.38 1.43 -6.91
CA ASP A 4 -13.19 0.80 -6.36
C ASP A 4 -11.97 1.56 -6.83
N PHE A 5 -11.03 1.77 -5.91
CA PHE A 5 -9.83 2.57 -6.17
C PHE A 5 -8.58 1.71 -6.01
N ALA A 6 -7.52 2.12 -6.68
CA ALA A 6 -6.20 1.55 -6.48
C ALA A 6 -5.18 2.68 -6.52
N ILE A 7 -3.99 2.42 -6.03
CA ILE A 7 -2.93 3.42 -5.92
C ILE A 7 -1.88 3.10 -6.96
N TYR A 8 -1.68 4.05 -7.88
CA TYR A 8 -0.81 3.87 -9.03
C TYR A 8 0.46 4.71 -8.89
N ASN A 9 1.59 4.11 -9.18
CA ASN A 9 2.84 4.84 -9.36
C ASN A 9 3.03 5.05 -10.85
N LEU A 10 2.87 6.29 -11.29
CA LEU A 10 2.87 6.60 -12.71
C LEU A 10 4.27 6.56 -13.32
N ASP A 11 5.28 6.75 -12.51
CA ASP A 11 6.65 6.74 -13.01
C ASP A 11 7.21 5.32 -13.14
N LYS A 12 6.88 4.44 -12.23
CA LYS A 12 7.38 3.06 -12.25
C LYS A 12 6.43 2.06 -12.90
N HIS A 13 5.22 2.50 -13.21
CA HIS A 13 4.18 1.64 -13.78
C HIS A 13 3.82 0.49 -12.83
N HIS A 14 3.72 0.80 -11.56
CA HIS A 14 3.32 -0.13 -10.52
C HIS A 14 1.98 0.28 -9.93
N VAL A 15 1.25 -0.70 -9.40
CA VAL A 15 -0.03 -0.43 -8.73
C VAL A 15 -0.09 -1.28 -7.46
N ILE A 16 -0.71 -0.73 -6.42
CA ILE A 16 -1.06 -1.50 -5.23
C ILE A 16 -2.56 -1.38 -5.01
N THR A 17 -3.18 -2.47 -4.59
CA THR A 17 -4.63 -2.53 -4.44
C THR A 17 -4.99 -2.75 -2.97
N PRO A 18 -5.98 -2.00 -2.44
CA PRO A 18 -6.32 -2.09 -1.02
C PRO A 18 -6.71 -3.49 -0.56
N GLY A 19 -7.41 -4.25 -1.41
CA GLY A 19 -7.88 -5.57 -1.02
C GLY A 19 -6.77 -6.53 -0.65
N ARG A 20 -5.60 -6.37 -1.25
CA ARG A 20 -4.46 -7.23 -0.94
C ARG A 20 -3.90 -6.94 0.45
N PHE A 21 -4.21 -5.77 1.01
CA PHE A 21 -3.78 -5.40 2.35
C PHE A 21 -4.91 -5.52 3.36
N ASN A 22 -5.94 -6.29 3.00
CA ASN A 22 -7.10 -6.54 3.84
C ASN A 22 -7.91 -5.27 4.12
N ASP A 23 -7.89 -4.33 3.18
CA ASP A 23 -8.68 -3.11 3.25
C ASP A 23 -9.80 -3.18 2.23
N GLY A 24 -10.88 -2.43 2.46
CA GLY A 24 -11.89 -2.26 1.44
C GLY A 24 -11.38 -1.36 0.33
N ALA A 25 -11.91 -1.53 -0.87
CA ALA A 25 -11.46 -0.81 -2.05
C ALA A 25 -12.11 0.56 -2.22
N ARG A 26 -13.09 0.91 -1.38
CA ARG A 26 -13.71 2.22 -1.42
C ARG A 26 -12.82 3.23 -0.75
N LEU A 27 -12.77 4.43 -1.29
CA LEU A 27 -11.83 5.44 -0.79
C LEU A 27 -11.97 5.66 0.72
N ARG A 28 -13.19 5.71 1.22
CA ARG A 28 -13.42 5.93 2.64
C ARG A 28 -12.97 4.76 3.49
N GLU A 29 -12.95 3.57 2.92
CA GLU A 29 -12.58 2.37 3.67
C GLU A 29 -11.09 2.29 3.90
N PHE A 30 -10.29 2.50 2.85
CA PHE A 30 -8.84 2.41 3.05
C PHE A 30 -8.22 3.76 3.41
N GLY A 31 -8.85 4.86 3.02
CA GLY A 31 -8.28 6.17 3.28
C GLY A 31 -8.24 6.55 4.74
N SER A 32 -9.13 5.97 5.55
CA SER A 32 -9.16 6.23 6.98
C SER A 32 -8.41 5.19 7.79
N SER A 33 -7.79 4.23 7.15
CA SER A 33 -7.07 3.15 7.81
C SER A 33 -5.67 3.61 8.20
N SER A 34 -5.22 3.25 9.40
CA SER A 34 -3.86 3.56 9.84
C SER A 34 -2.92 2.37 9.66
N CYS A 35 -3.43 1.28 9.08
CA CYS A 35 -2.60 0.12 8.75
C CYS A 35 -3.05 -0.34 7.37
N GLY A 36 -2.51 -1.42 6.87
CA GLY A 36 -2.89 -1.92 5.56
C GLY A 36 -2.30 -1.11 4.43
N VAL A 37 -3.10 -0.78 3.40
CA VAL A 37 -2.56 -0.16 2.19
C VAL A 37 -2.02 1.25 2.45
N MET A 38 -2.60 1.99 3.40
CA MET A 38 -2.07 3.32 3.70
C MET A 38 -0.73 3.22 4.42
N LEU A 39 -0.54 2.21 5.27
CA LEU A 39 0.76 1.95 5.85
C LEU A 39 1.78 1.61 4.77
N ALA A 40 1.38 0.79 3.80
CA ALA A 40 2.25 0.44 2.69
C ALA A 40 2.63 1.69 1.90
N LEU A 41 1.66 2.54 1.59
CA LEU A 41 1.92 3.75 0.83
C LEU A 41 2.85 4.69 1.58
N ALA A 42 2.62 4.88 2.87
CA ALA A 42 3.48 5.75 3.68
C ALA A 42 4.91 5.22 3.71
N THR A 43 5.06 3.90 3.81
CA THR A 43 6.38 3.28 3.82
C THR A 43 7.09 3.50 2.49
N LEU A 44 6.38 3.31 1.39
CA LEU A 44 6.97 3.47 0.05
C LEU A 44 7.39 4.91 -0.22
N LEU A 45 6.66 5.88 0.34
CA LEU A 45 6.93 7.29 0.07
C LEU A 45 7.86 7.94 1.08
N ALA A 46 8.16 7.27 2.18
CA ALA A 46 8.94 7.89 3.26
C ALA A 46 10.37 8.15 2.81
N ASP A 47 10.74 9.43 2.84
CA ASP A 47 12.08 9.83 2.43
C ASP A 47 12.85 10.16 3.70
N GLY A 48 13.75 9.29 4.13
CA GLY A 48 14.53 9.54 5.34
C GLY A 48 14.76 8.32 6.20
N ASN A 49 14.26 7.18 5.85
CA ASN A 49 14.56 5.94 6.56
C ASN A 49 14.13 5.93 8.02
N GLU A 50 13.08 6.70 8.34
CA GLU A 50 12.46 6.66 9.67
C GLU A 50 10.98 6.45 9.50
N TYR A 51 10.41 5.63 10.37
CA TYR A 51 9.00 5.38 10.33
C TYR A 51 8.45 5.51 11.74
N GLY A 52 7.67 6.56 11.98
CA GLY A 52 7.09 6.81 13.28
C GLY A 52 8.13 6.97 14.37
N GLY A 53 9.27 7.54 14.05
CA GLY A 53 10.36 7.72 14.99
C GLY A 53 11.21 6.48 15.19
N ILE A 54 10.92 5.40 14.50
CA ILE A 54 11.66 4.15 14.63
C ILE A 54 12.36 3.87 13.31
N ARG A 55 13.66 3.67 13.36
CA ARG A 55 14.42 3.39 12.17
C ARG A 55 14.14 1.99 11.64
N SER A 56 14.00 1.88 10.35
CA SER A 56 13.95 0.61 9.67
C SER A 56 14.90 0.67 8.48
N ARG A 57 15.53 -0.45 8.17
CA ARG A 57 16.48 -0.51 7.06
C ARG A 57 15.96 -1.34 5.91
N HIS A 58 14.68 -1.66 5.93
CA HIS A 58 14.15 -2.45 4.83
C HIS A 58 14.21 -1.65 3.54
N GLU A 59 14.58 -2.34 2.46
CA GLU A 59 14.85 -1.69 1.18
C GLU A 59 13.63 -1.09 0.51
N ILE A 60 12.42 -1.49 0.89
CA ILE A 60 11.22 -0.90 0.26
C ILE A 60 10.95 0.52 0.73
N ILE A 61 11.53 0.93 1.86
CA ILE A 61 11.25 2.24 2.42
C ILE A 61 11.77 3.30 1.47
N GLY A 62 10.87 4.16 1.02
CA GLY A 62 11.24 5.28 0.17
C GLY A 62 11.43 4.95 -1.29
N THR A 63 11.11 3.73 -1.72
CA THR A 63 11.32 3.37 -3.13
C THR A 63 10.43 4.18 -4.08
N TRP A 64 9.35 4.75 -3.58
CA TRP A 64 8.46 5.59 -4.38
C TRP A 64 8.66 7.08 -4.10
N ALA A 65 9.61 7.44 -3.25
CA ALA A 65 9.80 8.85 -2.90
C ALA A 65 10.13 9.66 -4.15
N GLY A 66 9.43 10.77 -4.32
CA GLY A 66 9.64 11.64 -5.49
C GLY A 66 8.87 11.23 -6.73
N ASP A 67 8.22 10.09 -6.74
CA ASP A 67 7.48 9.64 -7.92
C ASP A 67 6.10 10.26 -7.98
N ARG A 68 5.55 10.35 -9.20
CA ARG A 68 4.17 10.76 -9.39
C ARG A 68 3.27 9.59 -9.05
N ILE A 69 2.32 9.80 -8.15
CA ILE A 69 1.37 8.77 -7.78
C ILE A 69 -0.05 9.32 -7.88
N ALA A 70 -1.02 8.43 -8.04
CA ALA A 70 -2.42 8.82 -8.09
C ALA A 70 -3.27 7.70 -7.51
N ILE A 71 -4.35 8.08 -6.84
CA ILE A 71 -5.38 7.16 -6.39
C ILE A 71 -6.49 7.24 -7.42
N ILE A 72 -6.67 6.17 -8.18
CA ILE A 72 -7.55 6.20 -9.36
C ILE A 72 -8.68 5.21 -9.16
N GLY A 73 -9.91 5.69 -9.30
CA GLY A 73 -11.09 4.84 -9.23
C GLY A 73 -11.46 4.29 -10.59
N ASP A 74 -12.23 3.21 -10.60
CA ASP A 74 -12.59 2.55 -11.86
C ASP A 74 -13.60 3.34 -12.69
N TYR A 75 -14.15 4.43 -12.14
CA TYR A 75 -15.01 5.34 -12.92
C TYR A 75 -14.27 6.60 -13.38
N ALA A 76 -12.97 6.70 -13.10
CA ALA A 76 -12.24 7.90 -13.43
C ALA A 76 -12.05 8.04 -14.94
N ASP A 77 -11.92 9.30 -15.37
CA ASP A 77 -11.58 9.59 -16.77
C ASP A 77 -10.07 9.40 -16.91
N ILE A 78 -9.67 8.24 -17.42
CA ILE A 78 -8.26 7.90 -17.51
C ILE A 78 -7.56 8.60 -18.66
N SER A 79 -8.29 9.35 -19.48
CA SER A 79 -7.66 10.05 -20.60
C SER A 79 -6.70 11.15 -20.14
N ARG A 80 -6.79 11.56 -18.87
CA ARG A 80 -5.85 12.55 -18.35
C ARG A 80 -4.46 11.97 -18.09
N TYR A 81 -4.32 10.64 -18.14
CA TYR A 81 -3.03 10.00 -17.92
C TYR A 81 -2.46 9.54 -19.23
N SER A 82 -1.18 9.86 -19.48
CA SER A 82 -0.52 9.41 -20.71
C SER A 82 -0.12 7.95 -20.63
N GLU A 83 -0.07 7.40 -19.41
CA GLU A 83 0.35 6.02 -19.20
C GLU A 83 -0.80 5.06 -19.47
N ASP A 84 -0.47 3.86 -19.94
CA ASP A 84 -1.45 2.80 -20.12
C ASP A 84 -1.64 2.09 -18.79
N LEU A 85 -2.67 2.48 -18.04
CA LEU A 85 -2.88 1.97 -16.68
C LEU A 85 -3.11 0.47 -16.65
N ALA A 86 -3.66 -0.10 -17.74
CA ALA A 86 -3.92 -1.54 -17.77
C ALA A 86 -2.64 -2.36 -17.83
N SER A 87 -1.52 -1.74 -18.22
CA SER A 87 -0.24 -2.45 -18.31
C SER A 87 0.56 -2.40 -17.02
N PHE A 88 0.05 -1.72 -15.99
CA PHE A 88 0.79 -1.58 -14.75
C PHE A 88 0.88 -2.91 -14.01
N THR A 89 2.00 -3.15 -13.35
CA THR A 89 2.22 -4.38 -12.59
C THR A 89 1.74 -4.19 -11.16
N ASP A 90 0.89 -5.12 -10.70
CA ASP A 90 0.42 -5.09 -9.31
C ASP A 90 1.50 -5.68 -8.42
N ILE A 91 2.09 -4.83 -7.58
CA ILE A 91 3.16 -5.24 -6.68
C ILE A 91 2.68 -5.40 -5.24
N SER A 92 1.36 -5.42 -5.02
CA SER A 92 0.79 -5.48 -3.67
C SER A 92 1.35 -6.63 -2.86
N GLU A 93 1.40 -7.82 -3.45
CA GLU A 93 1.86 -8.99 -2.74
C GLU A 93 3.31 -8.89 -2.33
N HIS A 94 4.14 -8.36 -3.21
CA HIS A 94 5.56 -8.14 -2.91
C HIS A 94 5.73 -7.16 -1.75
N ILE A 95 4.95 -6.09 -1.75
CA ILE A 95 5.04 -5.08 -0.69
C ILE A 95 4.53 -5.65 0.63
N LEU A 96 3.42 -6.38 0.59
CA LEU A 96 2.88 -6.99 1.80
C LEU A 96 3.88 -7.95 2.42
N GLN A 97 4.52 -8.76 1.59
CA GLN A 97 5.52 -9.69 2.08
C GLN A 97 6.69 -8.95 2.74
N ALA A 98 7.15 -7.87 2.12
CA ALA A 98 8.23 -7.07 2.68
C ALA A 98 7.84 -6.46 4.03
N LEU A 99 6.61 -5.98 4.15
CA LEU A 99 6.12 -5.44 5.41
C LEU A 99 6.10 -6.51 6.50
N CYS A 100 5.76 -7.74 6.13
CA CYS A 100 5.71 -8.84 7.11
C CYS A 100 7.09 -9.33 7.50
N GLU A 101 8.09 -9.13 6.65
CA GLU A 101 9.46 -9.54 6.95
C GLU A 101 10.16 -8.63 7.94
N ASP A 102 9.78 -7.36 7.97
CA ASP A 102 10.41 -6.39 8.87
C ASP A 102 9.60 -6.34 10.16
N ALA A 103 10.24 -6.64 11.29
CA ALA A 103 9.53 -6.73 12.56
C ALA A 103 8.87 -5.42 12.95
N THR A 104 9.53 -4.30 12.67
CA THR A 104 8.98 -2.99 13.00
C THR A 104 7.75 -2.69 12.17
N LEU A 105 7.84 -2.91 10.87
CA LEU A 105 6.74 -2.64 9.96
C LEU A 105 5.59 -3.61 10.19
N ARG A 106 5.91 -4.86 10.48
CA ARG A 106 4.86 -5.84 10.75
C ARG A 106 4.08 -5.49 12.02
N THR A 107 4.77 -5.01 13.04
CA THR A 107 4.10 -4.59 14.25
C THR A 107 3.12 -3.46 13.96
N ARG A 108 3.52 -2.49 13.12
CA ARG A 108 2.63 -1.43 12.70
C ARG A 108 1.45 -1.96 11.90
N LEU A 109 1.71 -2.91 11.01
CA LEU A 109 0.66 -3.48 10.18
C LEU A 109 -0.44 -4.14 11.01
N LEU A 110 -0.06 -4.75 12.14
CA LEU A 110 -1.00 -5.45 12.99
C LEU A 110 -1.63 -4.58 14.06
N ARG A 111 -1.11 -3.38 14.27
CA ARG A 111 -1.39 -2.58 15.43
C ARG A 111 -2.86 -2.28 15.64
N ASP A 112 -3.56 -1.92 14.59
CA ASP A 112 -4.95 -1.56 14.67
C ASP A 112 -5.90 -2.71 14.43
N ARG A 113 -5.37 -3.93 14.34
CA ARG A 113 -6.20 -5.03 14.03
C ARG A 113 -6.48 -5.88 15.16
N GLU A 114 -6.25 -5.45 16.32
CA GLU A 114 -6.20 -6.31 17.13
C GLU A 114 -6.71 -6.60 18.18
N VAL A 115 -7.42 -6.71 18.35
CA VAL A 115 -7.97 -7.40 19.29
C VAL A 115 -7.32 -8.67 19.45
N GLU A 116 -7.11 -9.41 18.47
CA GLU A 116 -6.17 -10.45 18.61
C GLU A 116 -5.40 -10.53 17.33
N PRO A 117 -4.09 -10.72 17.43
CA PRO A 117 -3.26 -10.75 16.24
C PRO A 117 -3.70 -11.88 15.32
N PRO A 118 -3.70 -11.64 14.02
CA PRO A 118 -3.97 -12.73 13.10
C PRO A 118 -2.91 -13.80 13.19
N HIS A 119 -3.31 -15.01 12.90
CA HIS A 119 -2.37 -16.11 12.79
C HIS A 119 -1.35 -15.77 11.69
N PRO A 120 -0.08 -16.17 11.83
CA PRO A 120 0.91 -15.86 10.80
C PRO A 120 0.52 -16.29 9.40
N GLN A 121 -0.22 -17.40 9.27
CA GLN A 121 -0.67 -17.81 7.97
C GLN A 121 -1.72 -16.89 7.38
N ALA A 122 -2.51 -16.25 8.22
CA ALA A 122 -3.48 -15.28 7.75
C ALA A 122 -2.78 -14.08 7.12
N LEU A 123 -1.65 -13.67 7.69
CA LEU A 123 -0.86 -12.60 7.10
C LEU A 123 -0.36 -12.97 5.72
N LYS A 124 0.03 -14.22 5.55
CA LYS A 124 0.57 -14.67 4.27
C LYS A 124 -0.49 -14.83 3.21
N SER A 125 -1.73 -14.95 3.60
CA SER A 125 -2.81 -15.17 2.64
C SER A 125 -3.42 -13.88 2.12
N PHE A 126 -2.99 -12.76 2.60
CA PHE A 126 -3.49 -11.47 2.13
C PHE A 126 -3.22 -11.22 0.66
#